data_e7381b16d43754639f5a42132063d16e
#
_entry.id   e7381b16d43754639f5a42132063d16e
#
_cell.length_a   1.000
_cell.length_b   1.000
_cell.length_c   1.000
_cell.angle_alpha   90.00
_cell.angle_beta   90.00
_cell.angle_gamma   90.00
#
_symmetry.space_group_name_H-M   'P 1'
#
loop_
_entity.id
_entity.type
_entity.pdbx_description
1 polymer ?
#
loop_
_entity_poly.entity_id
_entity_poly.type
_entity_poly.pdbx_seq_one_letter_code
_entity_poly.pdbx_strand_id
1 'polypeptide(L)'
;MTSVKLINHSSSTADWNNYMAKKIAMLFPYAPSYREAIYKLMDKELDVDWFFCGNAKRNLKLFDYSLLKHCDLSMEETKVLGTVVYYKGIKKLNLQRYDAIICPGVIRSLSEWWLLQRMGKGMNYSKIYLWTHGWYGKESRFQKIVKKFFFKKVDGFFLYGNYAKSEMIKNGFDARKLHVIRNSLDYDKQLELRNSIVESNIYKEHFKNDFPTVVFIGRFNFLKK
;
A
#
# COMPACT_ATOMS: atom_id res chain seq x y z
N MET A 1 33.22 -4.93 16.55
CA MET A 1 33.33 -4.16 15.31
C MET A 1 33.15 -5.10 14.15
N THR A 2 31.94 -5.20 13.61
CA THR A 2 31.63 -6.10 12.49
C THR A 2 31.23 -5.22 11.33
N SER A 3 32.14 -5.09 10.36
CA SER A 3 31.94 -4.28 9.15
C SER A 3 30.85 -4.90 8.26
N VAL A 4 29.79 -4.16 8.05
CA VAL A 4 28.76 -4.46 7.05
C VAL A 4 29.36 -4.15 5.67
N LYS A 5 29.65 -5.18 4.89
CA LYS A 5 29.99 -5.03 3.46
C LYS A 5 28.74 -4.57 2.71
N LEU A 6 28.79 -3.34 2.23
CA LEU A 6 27.85 -2.85 1.20
C LEU A 6 28.12 -3.63 -0.09
N ILE A 7 27.15 -4.42 -0.51
CA ILE A 7 27.16 -5.06 -1.82
C ILE A 7 26.84 -3.99 -2.86
N ASN A 8 27.88 -3.47 -3.51
CA ASN A 8 27.75 -2.62 -4.69
C ASN A 8 27.27 -3.50 -5.85
N HIS A 9 25.97 -3.51 -6.13
CA HIS A 9 25.45 -3.91 -7.43
C HIS A 9 25.68 -2.76 -8.42
N SER A 10 26.81 -2.79 -9.09
CA SER A 10 27.03 -2.05 -10.34
C SER A 10 26.25 -2.75 -11.47
N SER A 11 24.93 -2.58 -11.49
CA SER A 11 24.16 -2.78 -12.71
C SER A 11 24.33 -1.52 -13.54
N SER A 12 24.80 -1.70 -14.79
CA SER A 12 25.12 -0.63 -15.72
C SER A 12 23.95 0.35 -15.86
N THR A 13 24.20 1.63 -15.71
CA THR A 13 23.27 2.74 -15.93
C THR A 13 22.66 2.80 -17.34
N ALA A 14 23.15 1.97 -18.26
CA ALA A 14 22.70 1.88 -19.64
C ALA A 14 21.35 1.14 -19.81
N ASP A 15 20.97 0.22 -18.93
CA ASP A 15 19.73 -0.57 -19.08
C ASP A 15 18.47 0.15 -18.59
N TRP A 16 18.59 1.21 -17.80
CA TRP A 16 17.44 1.95 -17.26
C TRP A 16 16.80 2.90 -18.27
N ASN A 17 17.57 3.39 -19.24
CA ASN A 17 17.11 4.36 -20.25
C ASN A 17 16.25 3.75 -21.37
N ASN A 18 16.14 2.41 -21.48
CA ASN A 18 15.32 1.73 -22.48
C ASN A 18 13.94 1.29 -21.99
N TYR A 19 13.61 1.50 -20.71
CA TYR A 19 12.23 1.40 -20.24
C TYR A 19 11.54 2.71 -20.53
N MET A 20 10.76 2.77 -21.62
CA MET A 20 9.78 3.85 -21.79
C MET A 20 9.04 4.02 -20.45
N ALA A 21 9.04 5.25 -19.91
CA ALA A 21 8.43 5.56 -18.63
C ALA A 21 6.98 5.03 -18.63
N LYS A 22 6.73 4.01 -17.83
CA LYS A 22 5.41 3.38 -17.79
C LYS A 22 4.45 4.25 -17.03
N LYS A 23 3.32 4.56 -17.64
CA LYS A 23 2.28 5.35 -17.01
C LYS A 23 1.46 4.49 -16.05
N ILE A 24 1.36 4.94 -14.79
CA ILE A 24 0.75 4.19 -13.70
C ILE A 24 -0.51 4.91 -13.21
N ALA A 25 -1.61 4.18 -13.01
CA ALA A 25 -2.77 4.65 -12.28
C ALA A 25 -2.77 4.10 -10.86
N MET A 26 -2.83 4.99 -9.86
CA MET A 26 -3.00 4.64 -8.44
C MET A 26 -4.45 4.85 -8.03
N LEU A 27 -5.20 3.76 -7.86
CA LEU A 27 -6.63 3.79 -7.54
C LEU A 27 -6.84 3.41 -6.07
N PHE A 28 -7.01 4.40 -5.20
CA PHE A 28 -7.22 4.18 -3.78
C PHE A 28 -8.44 4.94 -3.27
N PRO A 29 -9.18 4.42 -2.28
CA PRO A 29 -10.31 5.16 -1.72
C PRO A 29 -9.86 6.43 -0.97
N TYR A 30 -8.66 6.44 -0.40
CA TYR A 30 -8.07 7.57 0.31
C TYR A 30 -6.56 7.38 0.53
N ALA A 31 -5.86 8.46 0.82
CA ALA A 31 -4.45 8.46 1.20
C ALA A 31 -4.28 8.96 2.66
N PRO A 32 -3.71 8.15 3.56
CA PRO A 32 -3.41 8.58 4.92
C PRO A 32 -2.16 9.46 4.97
N SER A 33 -2.19 10.54 5.78
CA SER A 33 -1.10 11.51 5.89
C SER A 33 0.24 10.93 6.35
N TYR A 34 0.22 9.82 7.11
CA TYR A 34 1.46 9.21 7.59
C TYR A 34 2.32 8.58 6.48
N ARG A 35 1.77 8.48 5.24
CA ARG A 35 2.51 8.03 4.04
C ARG A 35 2.88 9.17 3.10
N GLU A 36 2.75 10.40 3.53
CA GLU A 36 3.01 11.58 2.71
C GLU A 36 4.38 11.52 2.00
N ALA A 37 5.45 11.20 2.72
CA ALA A 37 6.80 11.09 2.15
C ALA A 37 6.86 10.09 0.99
N ILE A 38 6.16 8.95 1.13
CA ILE A 38 6.12 7.91 0.08
C ILE A 38 5.32 8.38 -1.14
N TYR A 39 4.16 9.01 -0.93
CA TYR A 39 3.36 9.53 -2.05
C TYR A 39 4.12 10.61 -2.82
N LYS A 40 4.75 11.56 -2.13
CA LYS A 40 5.58 12.59 -2.76
C LYS A 40 6.77 12.02 -3.53
N LEU A 41 7.45 11.01 -2.97
CA LEU A 41 8.55 10.35 -3.64
C LEU A 41 8.08 9.62 -4.91
N MET A 42 6.99 8.86 -4.83
CA MET A 42 6.41 8.18 -6.00
C MET A 42 5.97 9.17 -7.07
N ASP A 43 5.33 10.27 -6.67
CA ASP A 43 4.86 11.32 -7.58
C ASP A 43 6.02 12.06 -8.27
N LYS A 44 7.17 12.16 -7.58
CA LYS A 44 8.38 12.76 -8.12
C LYS A 44 9.09 11.84 -9.12
N GLU A 45 9.25 10.57 -8.78
CA GLU A 45 10.13 9.62 -9.47
C GLU A 45 9.41 8.79 -10.56
N LEU A 46 8.06 8.73 -10.54
CA LEU A 46 7.26 7.91 -11.44
C LEU A 46 6.26 8.77 -12.23
N ASP A 47 5.84 8.31 -13.42
CA ASP A 47 4.70 8.86 -14.16
C ASP A 47 3.40 8.26 -13.60
N VAL A 48 2.84 8.93 -12.57
CA VAL A 48 1.68 8.44 -11.81
C VAL A 48 0.53 9.42 -11.87
N ASP A 49 -0.65 8.92 -12.24
CA ASP A 49 -1.92 9.62 -12.02
C ASP A 49 -2.63 8.99 -10.79
N TRP A 50 -3.04 9.84 -9.85
CA TRP A 50 -3.64 9.45 -8.59
C TRP A 50 -5.16 9.62 -8.64
N PHE A 51 -5.90 8.59 -8.24
CA PHE A 51 -7.36 8.58 -8.19
C PHE A 51 -7.83 8.25 -6.78
N PHE A 52 -8.52 9.18 -6.14
CA PHE A 52 -9.08 9.00 -4.81
C PHE A 52 -10.59 9.29 -4.79
N CYS A 53 -11.27 8.84 -3.72
CA CYS A 53 -12.65 9.21 -3.49
C CYS A 53 -12.72 10.57 -2.80
N GLY A 54 -13.30 11.58 -3.47
CA GLY A 54 -13.42 12.92 -2.94
C GLY A 54 -14.28 13.03 -1.68
N ASN A 55 -15.21 12.08 -1.47
CA ASN A 55 -16.08 12.00 -0.30
C ASN A 55 -15.53 11.11 0.84
N ALA A 56 -14.28 10.64 0.77
CA ALA A 56 -13.74 9.72 1.76
C ALA A 56 -13.60 10.37 3.15
N LYS A 57 -14.40 9.90 4.11
CA LYS A 57 -14.31 10.29 5.53
C LYS A 57 -13.67 9.16 6.33
N ARG A 58 -12.63 9.48 7.12
CA ARG A 58 -11.89 8.50 7.94
C ARG A 58 -11.55 9.10 9.29
N ASN A 59 -11.47 8.26 10.32
CA ASN A 59 -10.99 8.64 11.66
C ASN A 59 -9.46 8.72 11.72
N LEU A 60 -8.85 9.32 10.69
CA LEU A 60 -7.43 9.58 10.58
C LEU A 60 -7.20 10.80 9.69
N LYS A 61 -6.07 11.48 9.87
CA LYS A 61 -5.69 12.61 9.04
C LYS A 61 -5.40 12.11 7.62
N LEU A 62 -6.05 12.71 6.64
CA LEU A 62 -5.79 12.45 5.23
C LEU A 62 -4.60 13.27 4.72
N PHE A 63 -4.00 12.78 3.66
CA PHE A 63 -2.96 13.49 2.92
C PHE A 63 -3.55 14.69 2.19
N ASP A 64 -2.76 15.74 2.03
CA ASP A 64 -3.14 16.90 1.22
C ASP A 64 -2.92 16.57 -0.28
N TYR A 65 -4.00 16.27 -0.97
CA TYR A 65 -3.96 15.86 -2.37
C TYR A 65 -3.46 16.95 -3.33
N SER A 66 -3.49 18.23 -2.93
CA SER A 66 -2.98 19.34 -3.75
C SER A 66 -1.45 19.26 -3.95
N LEU A 67 -0.76 18.45 -3.17
CA LEU A 67 0.69 18.24 -3.24
C LEU A 67 1.10 17.23 -4.33
N LEU A 68 0.14 16.61 -5.03
CA LEU A 68 0.39 15.67 -6.12
C LEU A 68 0.24 16.36 -7.47
N LYS A 69 1.08 15.98 -8.46
CA LYS A 69 1.07 16.57 -9.81
C LYS A 69 -0.25 16.34 -10.56
N HIS A 70 -0.72 15.08 -10.49
CA HIS A 70 -1.94 14.65 -11.20
C HIS A 70 -2.83 13.86 -10.25
N CYS A 71 -3.80 14.54 -9.64
CA CYS A 71 -4.74 13.95 -8.70
C CYS A 71 -6.19 14.19 -9.13
N ASP A 72 -6.96 13.12 -9.23
CA ASP A 72 -8.38 13.12 -9.56
C ASP A 72 -9.19 12.64 -8.34
N LEU A 73 -10.12 13.47 -7.88
CA LEU A 73 -11.02 13.21 -6.75
C LEU A 73 -12.46 12.92 -7.21
N SER A 74 -12.65 12.58 -8.49
CA SER A 74 -13.99 12.37 -9.06
C SER A 74 -14.67 11.07 -8.63
N MET A 75 -13.93 10.14 -8.04
CA MET A 75 -14.54 8.94 -7.46
C MET A 75 -15.26 9.24 -6.15
N GLU A 76 -16.32 8.48 -5.87
CA GLU A 76 -17.06 8.51 -4.61
C GLU A 76 -17.22 7.13 -4.03
N GLU A 77 -16.85 6.95 -2.76
CA GLU A 77 -17.11 5.71 -2.04
C GLU A 77 -18.57 5.64 -1.60
N THR A 78 -19.25 4.59 -2.00
CA THR A 78 -20.64 4.31 -1.63
C THR A 78 -20.73 2.93 -0.99
N LYS A 79 -21.36 2.83 0.18
CA LYS A 79 -21.74 1.54 0.78
C LYS A 79 -22.97 0.98 0.06
N VAL A 80 -22.89 -0.25 -0.41
CA VAL A 80 -23.99 -0.93 -1.12
C VAL A 80 -24.81 -1.75 -0.15
N LEU A 81 -24.14 -2.66 0.60
CA LEU A 81 -24.78 -3.51 1.61
C LEU A 81 -23.74 -3.88 2.69
N GLY A 82 -24.03 -3.58 3.93
CA GLY A 82 -23.13 -3.87 5.05
C GLY A 82 -21.73 -3.30 4.84
N THR A 83 -20.75 -4.17 4.60
CA THR A 83 -19.35 -3.79 4.37
C THR A 83 -18.94 -3.79 2.89
N VAL A 84 -19.87 -4.07 1.98
CA VAL A 84 -19.64 -4.03 0.53
C VAL A 84 -19.63 -2.59 0.05
N VAL A 85 -18.60 -2.23 -0.71
CA VAL A 85 -18.41 -0.87 -1.22
C VAL A 85 -18.37 -0.84 -2.74
N TYR A 86 -18.72 0.30 -3.29
CA TYR A 86 -18.62 0.61 -4.70
C TYR A 86 -18.04 2.03 -4.87
N TYR A 87 -17.08 2.19 -5.77
CA TYR A 87 -16.51 3.50 -6.10
C TYR A 87 -17.21 4.04 -7.35
N LYS A 88 -18.19 4.95 -7.16
CA LYS A 88 -18.82 5.66 -8.28
C LYS A 88 -17.75 6.44 -9.03
N GLY A 89 -17.94 6.61 -10.32
CA GLY A 89 -16.98 7.33 -11.16
C GLY A 89 -15.90 6.44 -11.79
N ILE A 90 -15.52 5.32 -11.19
CA ILE A 90 -14.45 4.45 -11.70
C ILE A 90 -14.64 4.03 -13.18
N LYS A 91 -15.88 3.81 -13.61
CA LYS A 91 -16.22 3.43 -14.99
C LYS A 91 -15.99 4.54 -16.01
N LYS A 92 -15.92 5.79 -15.55
CA LYS A 92 -15.68 6.97 -16.41
C LYS A 92 -14.19 7.23 -16.64
N LEU A 93 -13.32 6.60 -15.83
CA LEU A 93 -11.89 6.76 -15.95
C LEU A 93 -11.38 6.00 -17.17
N ASN A 94 -10.57 6.66 -18.00
CA ASN A 94 -9.91 6.03 -19.14
C ASN A 94 -8.68 5.26 -18.66
N LEU A 95 -8.90 4.08 -18.05
CA LEU A 95 -7.84 3.28 -17.45
C LEU A 95 -7.00 2.49 -18.47
N GLN A 96 -7.45 2.37 -19.71
CA GLN A 96 -6.73 1.65 -20.78
C GLN A 96 -5.46 2.38 -21.25
N ARG A 97 -5.30 3.65 -20.91
CA ARG A 97 -4.11 4.44 -21.24
C ARG A 97 -2.92 4.18 -20.30
N TYR A 98 -3.10 3.38 -19.24
CA TYR A 98 -2.05 3.08 -18.27
C TYR A 98 -1.46 1.71 -18.52
N ASP A 99 -0.14 1.60 -18.35
CA ASP A 99 0.58 0.32 -18.41
C ASP A 99 0.31 -0.53 -17.18
N ALA A 100 0.10 0.14 -16.04
CA ALA A 100 -0.20 -0.53 -14.78
C ALA A 100 -1.25 0.22 -13.97
N ILE A 101 -2.09 -0.53 -13.28
CA ILE A 101 -3.06 -0.04 -12.31
C ILE A 101 -2.73 -0.67 -10.97
N ILE A 102 -2.58 0.17 -9.94
CA ILE A 102 -2.33 -0.28 -8.57
C ILE A 102 -3.54 0.07 -7.70
N CYS A 103 -4.10 -0.93 -7.02
CA CYS A 103 -5.25 -0.75 -6.14
C CYS A 103 -5.09 -1.54 -4.82
N PRO A 104 -5.89 -1.26 -3.77
CA PRO A 104 -5.67 -1.84 -2.44
C PRO A 104 -6.03 -3.32 -2.32
N GLY A 105 -6.75 -3.91 -3.26
CA GLY A 105 -7.16 -5.32 -3.19
C GLY A 105 -8.28 -5.58 -2.17
N VAL A 106 -9.28 -4.71 -2.15
CA VAL A 106 -10.44 -4.83 -1.26
C VAL A 106 -11.45 -5.81 -1.85
N ILE A 107 -11.47 -7.04 -1.37
CA ILE A 107 -12.38 -8.12 -1.86
C ILE A 107 -13.87 -7.73 -1.79
N ARG A 108 -14.23 -6.84 -0.86
CA ARG A 108 -15.60 -6.33 -0.70
C ARG A 108 -15.91 -5.12 -1.59
N SER A 109 -14.99 -4.74 -2.49
CA SER A 109 -15.20 -3.67 -3.47
C SER A 109 -15.72 -4.24 -4.79
N LEU A 110 -16.98 -3.95 -5.11
CA LEU A 110 -17.58 -4.33 -6.41
C LEU A 110 -16.84 -3.64 -7.57
N SER A 111 -16.30 -2.46 -7.34
CA SER A 111 -15.51 -1.72 -8.33
C SER A 111 -14.20 -2.42 -8.67
N GLU A 112 -13.52 -3.00 -7.68
CA GLU A 112 -12.30 -3.76 -7.96
C GLU A 112 -12.59 -5.09 -8.67
N TRP A 113 -13.70 -5.77 -8.34
CA TRP A 113 -14.16 -6.93 -9.12
C TRP A 113 -14.44 -6.57 -10.58
N TRP A 114 -15.14 -5.46 -10.80
CA TRP A 114 -15.38 -4.95 -12.15
C TRP A 114 -14.07 -4.65 -12.89
N LEU A 115 -13.13 -3.97 -12.23
CA LEU A 115 -11.82 -3.65 -12.76
C LEU A 115 -11.07 -4.91 -13.23
N LEU A 116 -11.00 -5.93 -12.36
CA LEU A 116 -10.33 -7.20 -12.66
C LEU A 116 -10.97 -7.96 -13.82
N GLN A 117 -12.29 -7.82 -14.02
CA GLN A 117 -12.97 -8.44 -15.15
C GLN A 117 -12.76 -7.67 -16.45
N ARG A 118 -12.69 -6.34 -16.36
CA ARG A 118 -12.61 -5.46 -17.54
C ARG A 118 -11.21 -5.35 -18.11
N MET A 119 -10.21 -5.20 -17.25
CA MET A 119 -8.83 -4.90 -17.64
C MET A 119 -8.00 -6.14 -17.94
N GLY A 120 -8.41 -7.32 -17.48
CA GLY A 120 -7.69 -8.58 -17.68
C GLY A 120 -7.92 -9.27 -19.02
N LYS A 121 -8.47 -8.58 -20.05
CA LYS A 121 -8.81 -9.18 -21.33
C LYS A 121 -8.36 -8.31 -22.50
N GLY A 122 -7.56 -8.88 -23.42
CA GLY A 122 -7.15 -8.24 -24.66
C GLY A 122 -5.63 -8.10 -24.81
N MET A 123 -5.17 -7.76 -26.03
CA MET A 123 -3.74 -7.64 -26.33
C MET A 123 -3.05 -6.40 -25.73
N ASN A 124 -3.83 -5.36 -25.40
CA ASN A 124 -3.34 -4.10 -24.82
C ASN A 124 -4.03 -3.81 -23.50
N TYR A 125 -3.92 -4.73 -22.54
CA TYR A 125 -4.49 -4.52 -21.21
C TYR A 125 -3.47 -3.97 -20.22
N SER A 126 -3.93 -3.07 -19.34
CA SER A 126 -3.13 -2.59 -18.21
C SER A 126 -2.90 -3.74 -17.22
N LYS A 127 -1.68 -3.88 -16.75
CA LYS A 127 -1.37 -4.83 -15.67
C LYS A 127 -1.98 -4.36 -14.36
N ILE A 128 -2.52 -5.28 -13.57
CA ILE A 128 -3.13 -4.95 -12.28
C ILE A 128 -2.26 -5.49 -11.15
N TYR A 129 -1.87 -4.60 -10.26
CA TYR A 129 -1.15 -4.92 -9.04
C TYR A 129 -1.97 -4.54 -7.81
N LEU A 130 -1.90 -5.37 -6.77
CA LEU A 130 -2.54 -5.08 -5.50
C LEU A 130 -1.52 -4.65 -4.46
N TRP A 131 -1.67 -3.44 -3.93
CA TRP A 131 -0.91 -2.98 -2.78
C TRP A 131 -1.70 -3.31 -1.51
N THR A 132 -1.42 -4.45 -0.91
CA THR A 132 -2.30 -5.06 0.08
C THR A 132 -1.54 -5.76 1.20
N HIS A 133 -2.25 -6.03 2.30
CA HIS A 133 -1.73 -6.91 3.36
C HIS A 133 -1.60 -8.39 2.92
N GLY A 134 -2.16 -8.76 1.77
CA GLY A 134 -2.11 -10.11 1.26
C GLY A 134 -2.89 -11.10 2.12
N TRP A 135 -2.26 -12.20 2.51
CA TRP A 135 -2.87 -13.30 3.26
C TRP A 135 -2.55 -13.20 4.75
N TYR A 136 -3.56 -13.32 5.60
CA TYR A 136 -3.38 -13.20 7.07
C TYR A 136 -3.15 -14.54 7.78
N GLY A 137 -3.48 -15.67 7.13
CA GLY A 137 -3.42 -17.00 7.74
C GLY A 137 -4.63 -17.35 8.63
N LYS A 138 -5.53 -16.39 8.87
CA LYS A 138 -6.72 -16.55 9.74
C LYS A 138 -8.04 -16.55 8.97
N GLU A 139 -7.97 -16.66 7.64
CA GLU A 139 -9.16 -16.68 6.78
C GLU A 139 -9.99 -17.95 7.00
N SER A 140 -11.34 -17.81 7.06
CA SER A 140 -12.27 -18.95 7.02
C SER A 140 -12.16 -19.68 5.67
N ARG A 141 -12.67 -20.92 5.59
CA ARG A 141 -12.65 -21.71 4.34
C ARG A 141 -13.27 -20.94 3.17
N PHE A 142 -14.43 -20.31 3.39
CA PHE A 142 -15.11 -19.52 2.37
C PHE A 142 -14.30 -18.29 1.96
N GLN A 143 -13.78 -17.54 2.93
CA GLN A 143 -12.93 -16.39 2.66
C GLN A 143 -11.69 -16.77 1.84
N LYS A 144 -11.06 -17.92 2.12
CA LYS A 144 -9.94 -18.44 1.34
C LYS A 144 -10.31 -18.65 -0.13
N ILE A 145 -11.46 -19.24 -0.40
CA ILE A 145 -11.93 -19.49 -1.77
C ILE A 145 -12.14 -18.19 -2.52
N VAL A 146 -12.93 -17.27 -1.96
CA VAL A 146 -13.23 -15.98 -2.59
C VAL A 146 -11.95 -15.17 -2.81
N LYS A 147 -11.08 -15.10 -1.81
CA LYS A 147 -9.81 -14.38 -1.86
C LYS A 147 -8.87 -14.97 -2.92
N LYS A 148 -8.77 -16.30 -2.99
CA LYS A 148 -7.97 -17.00 -4.00
C LYS A 148 -8.48 -16.72 -5.41
N PHE A 149 -9.79 -16.72 -5.61
CA PHE A 149 -10.39 -16.42 -6.90
C PHE A 149 -10.15 -14.96 -7.34
N PHE A 150 -10.27 -14.01 -6.41
CA PHE A 150 -9.98 -12.61 -6.63
C PHE A 150 -8.50 -12.39 -6.97
N PHE A 151 -7.60 -12.92 -6.15
CA PHE A 151 -6.15 -12.73 -6.27
C PHE A 151 -5.53 -13.41 -7.49
N LYS A 152 -6.14 -14.48 -8.01
CA LYS A 152 -5.66 -15.14 -9.24
C LYS A 152 -5.82 -14.28 -10.50
N LYS A 153 -6.62 -13.21 -10.44
CA LYS A 153 -6.90 -12.34 -11.58
C LYS A 153 -5.92 -11.20 -11.75
N VAL A 154 -4.93 -11.05 -10.85
CA VAL A 154 -3.97 -9.95 -10.86
C VAL A 154 -2.59 -10.38 -11.34
N ASP A 155 -1.83 -9.42 -11.85
CA ASP A 155 -0.48 -9.64 -12.35
C ASP A 155 0.57 -9.72 -11.25
N GLY A 156 0.36 -9.03 -10.14
CA GLY A 156 1.28 -9.08 -9.01
C GLY A 156 0.78 -8.39 -7.75
N PHE A 157 1.63 -8.41 -6.71
CA PHE A 157 1.30 -7.91 -5.38
C PHE A 157 2.45 -7.12 -4.80
N PHE A 158 2.12 -5.99 -4.19
CA PHE A 158 2.98 -5.24 -3.30
C PHE A 158 2.54 -5.49 -1.85
N LEU A 159 3.35 -6.26 -1.12
CA LEU A 159 3.02 -6.78 0.21
C LEU A 159 3.78 -6.03 1.31
N TYR A 160 3.16 -5.86 2.46
CA TYR A 160 3.79 -5.20 3.61
C TYR A 160 4.83 -6.05 4.35
N GLY A 161 4.86 -7.37 4.15
CA GLY A 161 5.80 -8.20 4.89
C GLY A 161 6.00 -9.61 4.37
N ASN A 162 7.10 -10.22 4.81
CA ASN A 162 7.50 -11.57 4.43
C ASN A 162 6.50 -12.64 4.91
N TYR A 163 5.82 -12.41 6.04
CA TYR A 163 4.80 -13.34 6.53
C TYR A 163 3.68 -13.52 5.51
N ALA A 164 3.13 -12.41 4.99
CA ALA A 164 2.09 -12.46 3.96
C ALA A 164 2.57 -13.15 2.69
N LYS A 165 3.81 -12.88 2.26
CA LYS A 165 4.44 -13.57 1.11
C LYS A 165 4.52 -15.07 1.35
N SER A 166 5.02 -15.51 2.51
CA SER A 166 5.14 -16.93 2.85
C SER A 166 3.77 -17.62 2.88
N GLU A 167 2.77 -17.01 3.50
CA GLU A 167 1.42 -17.55 3.53
C GLU A 167 0.79 -17.63 2.14
N MET A 168 1.02 -16.66 1.27
CA MET A 168 0.55 -16.70 -0.12
C MET A 168 1.22 -17.82 -0.91
N ILE A 169 2.52 -18.04 -0.76
CA ILE A 169 3.24 -19.16 -1.39
C ILE A 169 2.67 -20.50 -0.94
N LYS A 170 2.46 -20.69 0.37
CA LYS A 170 1.83 -21.91 0.94
C LYS A 170 0.42 -22.16 0.37
N ASN A 171 -0.30 -21.09 -0.01
CA ASN A 171 -1.61 -21.18 -0.62
C ASN A 171 -1.59 -21.25 -2.16
N GLY A 172 -0.40 -21.46 -2.77
CA GLY A 172 -0.22 -21.75 -4.18
C GLY A 172 -0.16 -20.50 -5.08
N PHE A 173 0.29 -19.36 -4.56
CA PHE A 173 0.61 -18.18 -5.36
C PHE A 173 2.06 -18.22 -5.83
N ASP A 174 2.30 -17.75 -7.06
CA ASP A 174 3.63 -17.68 -7.65
C ASP A 174 4.49 -16.64 -6.91
N ALA A 175 5.61 -17.07 -6.36
CA ALA A 175 6.55 -16.21 -5.62
C ALA A 175 7.08 -15.04 -6.44
N ARG A 176 7.17 -15.18 -7.77
CA ARG A 176 7.63 -14.13 -8.70
C ARG A 176 6.67 -12.95 -8.79
N LYS A 177 5.39 -13.16 -8.47
CA LYS A 177 4.36 -12.12 -8.44
C LYS A 177 4.25 -11.40 -7.08
N LEU A 178 5.01 -11.83 -6.07
CA LEU A 178 4.89 -11.37 -4.69
C LEU A 178 6.09 -10.50 -4.30
N HIS A 179 5.91 -9.17 -4.34
CA HIS A 179 6.94 -8.18 -4.03
C HIS A 179 6.71 -7.61 -2.63
N VAL A 180 7.69 -7.79 -1.72
CA VAL A 180 7.62 -7.21 -0.38
C VAL A 180 8.22 -5.81 -0.41
N ILE A 181 7.36 -4.79 -0.30
CA ILE A 181 7.74 -3.38 -0.31
C ILE A 181 7.79 -2.75 1.08
N ARG A 182 7.35 -3.51 2.11
CA ARG A 182 7.21 -3.07 3.50
C ARG A 182 6.20 -1.93 3.68
N ASN A 183 6.04 -1.47 4.91
CA ASN A 183 5.18 -0.33 5.24
C ASN A 183 6.07 0.83 5.70
N SER A 184 6.71 1.48 4.74
CA SER A 184 7.63 2.57 5.02
C SER A 184 6.88 3.82 5.47
N LEU A 185 7.48 4.54 6.40
CA LEU A 185 7.11 5.88 6.85
C LEU A 185 8.17 6.88 6.35
N ASP A 186 8.14 8.08 6.86
CA ASP A 186 9.14 9.12 6.61
C ASP A 186 10.46 8.76 7.32
N TYR A 187 11.35 8.05 6.61
CA TYR A 187 12.61 7.56 7.17
C TYR A 187 13.55 8.70 7.55
N ASP A 188 13.66 9.72 6.70
CA ASP A 188 14.59 10.84 6.91
C ASP A 188 14.21 11.61 8.17
N LYS A 189 12.93 11.93 8.30
CA LYS A 189 12.39 12.57 9.51
C LYS A 189 12.56 11.70 10.76
N GLN A 190 12.39 10.40 10.65
CA GLN A 190 12.64 9.49 11.78
C GLN A 190 14.11 9.44 12.15
N LEU A 191 15.01 9.51 11.18
CA LEU A 191 16.46 9.54 11.41
C LEU A 191 16.87 10.86 12.10
N GLU A 192 16.37 11.98 11.62
CA GLU A 192 16.58 13.28 12.25
C GLU A 192 16.12 13.28 13.72
N LEU A 193 14.90 12.83 13.96
CA LEU A 193 14.35 12.71 15.32
C LEU A 193 15.21 11.78 16.19
N ARG A 194 15.63 10.63 15.67
CA ARG A 194 16.50 9.71 16.42
C ARG A 194 17.82 10.37 16.80
N ASN A 195 18.43 11.10 15.89
CA ASN A 195 19.70 11.77 16.12
C ASN A 195 19.57 12.97 17.07
N SER A 196 18.36 13.54 17.21
CA SER A 196 18.09 14.63 18.15
C SER A 196 17.68 14.17 19.55
N ILE A 197 17.47 12.85 19.76
CA ILE A 197 17.10 12.31 21.08
C ILE A 197 18.30 12.46 22.03
N VAL A 198 18.06 13.18 23.12
CA VAL A 198 19.00 13.29 24.24
C VAL A 198 18.56 12.32 25.33
N GLU A 199 19.51 11.70 25.98
CA GLU A 199 19.24 10.84 27.14
C GLU A 199 18.48 11.60 28.22
N SER A 200 17.44 10.99 28.78
CA SER A 200 16.52 11.63 29.72
C SER A 200 16.23 10.71 30.89
N ASN A 201 16.21 11.28 32.08
CA ASN A 201 15.85 10.60 33.35
C ASN A 201 14.36 10.69 33.68
N ILE A 202 13.52 11.17 32.75
CA ILE A 202 12.10 11.46 33.01
C ILE A 202 11.32 10.29 33.65
N TYR A 203 11.60 9.05 33.21
CA TYR A 203 10.94 7.87 33.77
C TYR A 203 11.47 7.52 35.15
N LYS A 204 12.79 7.65 35.36
CA LYS A 204 13.42 7.45 36.66
C LYS A 204 12.89 8.47 37.70
N GLU A 205 12.78 9.71 37.30
CA GLU A 205 12.23 10.80 38.16
C GLU A 205 10.75 10.58 38.44
N HIS A 206 9.95 10.15 37.45
CA HIS A 206 8.52 9.92 37.58
C HIS A 206 8.22 8.70 38.45
N PHE A 207 8.86 7.57 38.22
CA PHE A 207 8.62 6.33 38.94
C PHE A 207 9.51 6.16 40.19
N LYS A 208 10.46 7.08 40.42
CA LYS A 208 11.41 7.08 41.56
C LYS A 208 12.16 5.77 41.74
N ASN A 209 12.53 5.11 40.62
CA ASN A 209 13.33 3.88 40.59
C ASN A 209 14.09 3.76 39.25
N ASP A 210 15.01 2.79 39.20
CA ASP A 210 15.84 2.50 38.00
C ASP A 210 15.35 1.27 37.24
N PHE A 211 14.12 0.81 37.48
CA PHE A 211 13.59 -0.37 36.78
C PHE A 211 13.31 -0.06 35.29
N PRO A 212 13.46 -1.07 34.39
CA PRO A 212 13.11 -0.90 32.99
C PRO A 212 11.66 -0.46 32.80
N THR A 213 11.45 0.59 32.01
CA THR A 213 10.11 1.10 31.73
C THR A 213 9.59 0.49 30.44
N VAL A 214 8.41 -0.12 30.51
CA VAL A 214 7.70 -0.64 29.32
C VAL A 214 6.67 0.39 28.88
N VAL A 215 6.81 0.87 27.64
CA VAL A 215 5.90 1.85 27.04
C VAL A 215 5.01 1.16 26.03
N PHE A 216 3.69 1.33 26.16
CA PHE A 216 2.71 0.91 25.15
C PHE A 216 2.17 2.13 24.41
N ILE A 217 2.36 2.16 23.08
CA ILE A 217 1.82 3.20 22.21
C ILE A 217 0.78 2.57 21.29
N GLY A 218 -0.48 2.95 21.40
CA GLY A 218 -1.54 2.39 20.59
C GLY A 218 -2.91 3.01 20.83
N ARG A 219 -3.87 2.64 19.98
CA ARG A 219 -5.27 3.03 20.22
C ARG A 219 -5.91 2.03 21.17
N PHE A 220 -6.54 2.54 22.23
CA PHE A 220 -7.42 1.73 23.07
C PHE A 220 -8.75 1.54 22.32
N ASN A 221 -9.01 0.32 21.86
CA ASN A 221 -10.32 -0.05 21.34
C ASN A 221 -10.68 -1.49 21.78
N PHE A 222 -11.97 -1.79 21.79
CA PHE A 222 -12.49 -3.09 22.24
C PHE A 222 -11.98 -4.30 21.44
N LEU A 223 -11.37 -4.10 20.26
CA LEU A 223 -10.83 -5.15 19.41
C LEU A 223 -9.37 -5.52 19.74
N LYS A 224 -8.72 -4.79 20.62
CA LYS A 224 -7.33 -5.03 21.06
C LYS A 224 -7.31 -5.49 22.52
N LYS A 225 -8.07 -6.57 22.81
CA LYS A 225 -7.92 -7.33 24.04
C LYS A 225 -6.79 -8.33 23.91
#